data_503427606fa61611b3dc10daa86c84a5
#
_entry.id   503427606fa61611b3dc10daa86c84a5
#
_cell.length_a   1.000
_cell.length_b   1.000
_cell.length_c   1.000
_cell.angle_alpha   90.00
_cell.angle_beta   90.00
_cell.angle_gamma   90.00
#
_symmetry.space_group_name_H-M   'P 1'
#
loop_
_entity.id
_entity.type
_entity.pdbx_description
1 polymer ?
#
loop_
_entity_poly.entity_id
_entity_poly.type
_entity_poly.pdbx_seq_one_letter_code
_entity_poly.pdbx_strand_id
1 'polypeptide(L)'
;KIQIGAIAVMLLCFKSVNGIFSDKENGKIKDNVPIISTLNNYQDINWLGNTTNARYKGLSYVWMNQLTTEVVPKPDGYSKERLEKIAQKYTNLSNAINKERSNYLNDQTVIYILSESFSDPRKVEGVELTQNPIPNIENIMKTHTSGQMQSDGYGGGTANMEFQTLTGLPFYNLSQTVSVLYTEVLPKIHDVPSISNAYSKKNKIAVHLAGKSNYSRDIVYSRLDFKDFITTDTKGIKYRKEGISPSDESTYNIVLDNLNDKTGQFFSVMTMQNHTPWLEANPETLDAKGKGFSDEENSKLTFYSRLLSQTDTATQSFLESLSKIDKKITVVFYGDHLPGLYPESAFKNNPESQYQTDYFIWSNFDAPKLNYPLVNSSDFSAMVFEQTNSKVSPYYALLTEVLKKASVDKKALEGEAQEIAEDLKMVEYDLISGKGYLSKDFFKVPT
;
A
#
# COMPACT_ATOMS: atom_id res chain seq x y z
N LYS A 1 0.94 -53.48 9.46
CA LYS A 1 -0.17 -53.17 8.54
C LYS A 1 -1.05 -52.01 9.03
N ILE A 2 -1.43 -52.00 10.33
CA ILE A 2 -2.28 -50.90 10.90
C ILE A 2 -1.57 -49.54 10.83
N GLN A 3 -0.27 -49.46 11.13
CA GLN A 3 0.49 -48.22 11.06
C GLN A 3 0.58 -47.64 9.61
N ILE A 4 0.76 -48.52 8.63
CA ILE A 4 0.80 -48.13 7.22
C ILE A 4 -0.58 -47.60 6.79
N GLY A 5 -1.67 -48.23 7.21
CA GLY A 5 -3.01 -47.77 6.97
C GLY A 5 -3.30 -46.43 7.62
N ALA A 6 -2.85 -46.19 8.85
CA ALA A 6 -3.02 -44.93 9.55
C ALA A 6 -2.23 -43.80 8.86
N ILE A 7 -1.00 -44.06 8.42
CA ILE A 7 -0.20 -43.09 7.67
C ILE A 7 -0.87 -42.75 6.32
N ALA A 8 -1.38 -43.73 5.59
CA ALA A 8 -2.08 -43.52 4.34
C ALA A 8 -3.35 -42.67 4.53
N VAL A 9 -4.14 -42.92 5.59
CA VAL A 9 -5.30 -42.10 5.91
C VAL A 9 -4.91 -40.68 6.29
N MET A 10 -3.86 -40.47 7.08
CA MET A 10 -3.36 -39.13 7.42
C MET A 10 -2.90 -38.36 6.17
N LEU A 11 -2.19 -39.02 5.26
CA LEU A 11 -1.73 -38.38 3.99
C LEU A 11 -2.93 -38.03 3.08
N LEU A 12 -3.97 -38.90 3.04
CA LEU A 12 -5.19 -38.63 2.30
C LEU A 12 -5.97 -37.44 2.89
N CYS A 13 -6.11 -37.39 4.20
CA CYS A 13 -6.73 -36.27 4.90
C CYS A 13 -5.95 -34.97 4.66
N PHE A 14 -4.63 -35.02 4.80
CA PHE A 14 -3.79 -33.86 4.53
C PHE A 14 -3.92 -33.37 3.09
N LYS A 15 -3.89 -34.28 2.12
CA LYS A 15 -4.05 -33.94 0.69
C LYS A 15 -5.45 -33.35 0.40
N SER A 16 -6.50 -33.87 1.02
CA SER A 16 -7.87 -33.36 0.86
C SER A 16 -8.01 -31.96 1.46
N VAL A 17 -7.52 -31.77 2.67
CA VAL A 17 -7.53 -30.47 3.35
C VAL A 17 -6.69 -29.46 2.59
N ASN A 18 -5.50 -29.85 2.12
CA ASN A 18 -4.64 -29.01 1.28
C ASN A 18 -5.37 -28.58 -0.01
N GLY A 19 -6.06 -29.51 -0.69
CA GLY A 19 -6.83 -29.20 -1.89
C GLY A 19 -7.94 -28.18 -1.64
N ILE A 20 -8.64 -28.27 -0.50
CA ILE A 20 -9.70 -27.34 -0.12
C ILE A 20 -9.11 -25.91 0.12
N PHE A 21 -8.02 -25.82 0.86
CA PHE A 21 -7.42 -24.52 1.21
C PHE A 21 -6.63 -23.88 0.06
N SER A 22 -6.16 -24.66 -0.91
CA SER A 22 -5.48 -24.14 -2.09
C SER A 22 -6.45 -23.73 -3.22
N ASP A 23 -7.70 -24.20 -3.21
CA ASP A 23 -8.72 -23.83 -4.20
C ASP A 23 -9.56 -22.63 -3.72
N LYS A 24 -8.93 -21.45 -3.74
CA LYS A 24 -9.54 -20.18 -3.33
C LYS A 24 -9.62 -19.21 -4.49
N GLU A 25 -10.62 -18.35 -4.43
CA GLU A 25 -10.77 -17.21 -5.31
C GLU A 25 -10.98 -15.97 -4.46
N ASN A 26 -10.16 -14.93 -4.66
CA ASN A 26 -10.19 -13.69 -3.87
C ASN A 26 -10.13 -13.92 -2.35
N GLY A 27 -9.30 -14.86 -1.91
CA GLY A 27 -9.14 -15.24 -0.50
C GLY A 27 -10.31 -16.05 0.09
N LYS A 28 -11.34 -16.35 -0.71
CA LYS A 28 -12.53 -17.11 -0.27
C LYS A 28 -12.46 -18.55 -0.75
N ILE A 29 -12.79 -19.50 0.13
CA ILE A 29 -12.96 -20.90 -0.22
C ILE A 29 -14.25 -21.06 -1.03
N LYS A 30 -14.23 -21.87 -2.10
CA LYS A 30 -15.40 -22.11 -2.94
C LYS A 30 -16.58 -22.71 -2.15
N ASP A 31 -17.80 -22.34 -2.50
CA ASP A 31 -19.03 -22.70 -1.79
C ASP A 31 -19.38 -24.20 -1.83
N ASN A 32 -18.72 -24.98 -2.68
CA ASN A 32 -18.88 -26.43 -2.76
C ASN A 32 -18.30 -27.20 -1.54
N VAL A 33 -17.68 -26.50 -0.59
CA VAL A 33 -17.17 -27.06 0.67
C VAL A 33 -17.95 -26.48 1.85
N PRO A 34 -19.15 -27.03 2.20
CA PRO A 34 -20.19 -26.29 2.92
C PRO A 34 -19.79 -25.79 4.32
N ILE A 35 -19.08 -26.55 5.14
CA ILE A 35 -18.75 -26.14 6.51
C ILE A 35 -17.55 -25.19 6.50
N ILE A 36 -16.51 -25.52 5.75
CA ILE A 36 -15.26 -24.77 5.74
C ILE A 36 -15.43 -23.44 4.99
N SER A 37 -16.17 -23.42 3.89
CA SER A 37 -16.50 -22.19 3.17
C SER A 37 -17.33 -21.25 4.04
N THR A 38 -18.34 -21.77 4.75
CA THR A 38 -19.13 -20.97 5.68
C THR A 38 -18.27 -20.34 6.77
N LEU A 39 -17.40 -21.13 7.43
CA LEU A 39 -16.51 -20.61 8.47
C LEU A 39 -15.48 -19.61 7.94
N ASN A 40 -14.95 -19.83 6.74
CA ASN A 40 -13.98 -18.95 6.12
C ASN A 40 -14.62 -17.65 5.60
N ASN A 41 -15.80 -17.76 4.99
CA ASN A 41 -16.43 -16.68 4.26
C ASN A 41 -17.42 -15.87 5.11
N TYR A 42 -17.78 -16.35 6.29
CA TYR A 42 -18.81 -15.75 7.17
C TYR A 42 -18.47 -14.30 7.55
N GLN A 43 -17.22 -14.02 7.83
CA GLN A 43 -16.71 -12.66 8.02
C GLN A 43 -15.28 -12.57 7.51
N ASP A 44 -15.00 -11.57 6.72
CA ASP A 44 -13.63 -11.25 6.37
C ASP A 44 -12.95 -10.55 7.56
N ILE A 45 -12.30 -11.36 8.40
CA ILE A 45 -11.49 -10.90 9.55
C ILE A 45 -9.99 -11.04 9.29
N ASN A 46 -9.57 -11.30 8.05
CA ASN A 46 -8.16 -11.50 7.71
C ASN A 46 -7.33 -10.24 8.01
N TRP A 47 -7.92 -9.08 7.86
CA TRP A 47 -7.31 -7.79 8.20
C TRP A 47 -7.00 -7.61 9.69
N LEU A 48 -7.67 -8.36 10.59
CA LEU A 48 -7.39 -8.32 12.03
C LEU A 48 -6.08 -9.04 12.43
N GLY A 49 -5.44 -9.70 11.48
CA GLY A 49 -4.17 -10.40 11.69
C GLY A 49 -4.32 -11.86 12.18
N ASN A 50 -3.23 -12.61 12.08
CA ASN A 50 -3.23 -14.06 12.33
C ASN A 50 -3.59 -14.43 13.78
N THR A 51 -3.21 -13.61 14.75
CA THR A 51 -3.56 -13.85 16.17
C THR A 51 -5.07 -13.80 16.39
N THR A 52 -5.75 -12.82 15.83
CA THR A 52 -7.21 -12.70 15.92
C THR A 52 -7.89 -13.79 15.11
N ASN A 53 -7.42 -14.07 13.90
CA ASN A 53 -7.93 -15.18 13.10
C ASN A 53 -7.83 -16.51 13.85
N ALA A 54 -6.72 -16.78 14.55
CA ALA A 54 -6.57 -17.99 15.34
C ALA A 54 -7.55 -18.09 16.51
N ARG A 55 -7.92 -16.96 17.12
CA ARG A 55 -8.94 -16.91 18.18
C ARG A 55 -10.34 -17.25 17.67
N TYR A 56 -10.72 -16.77 16.50
CA TYR A 56 -12.07 -16.92 15.94
C TYR A 56 -12.23 -18.16 15.06
N LYS A 57 -11.22 -18.50 14.27
CA LYS A 57 -11.26 -19.61 13.29
C LYS A 57 -10.44 -20.84 13.73
N GLY A 58 -9.64 -20.71 14.78
CA GLY A 58 -8.76 -21.77 15.29
C GLY A 58 -7.34 -21.72 14.70
N LEU A 59 -6.36 -22.11 15.53
CA LEU A 59 -4.94 -22.12 15.15
C LEU A 59 -4.66 -23.04 13.97
N SER A 60 -5.27 -24.23 13.95
CA SER A 60 -5.12 -25.21 12.88
C SER A 60 -5.59 -24.65 11.53
N TYR A 61 -6.69 -23.89 11.53
CA TYR A 61 -7.19 -23.20 10.34
C TYR A 61 -6.16 -22.21 9.80
N VAL A 62 -5.62 -21.34 10.66
CA VAL A 62 -4.61 -20.35 10.27
C VAL A 62 -3.35 -21.03 9.72
N TRP A 63 -2.88 -22.10 10.38
CA TRP A 63 -1.74 -22.88 9.90
C TRP A 63 -1.98 -23.50 8.53
N MET A 64 -3.12 -24.16 8.34
CA MET A 64 -3.45 -24.77 7.06
C MET A 64 -3.52 -23.72 5.96
N ASN A 65 -4.14 -22.58 6.25
CA ASN A 65 -4.22 -21.47 5.31
C ASN A 65 -2.82 -20.95 4.91
N GLN A 66 -1.92 -20.77 5.87
CA GLN A 66 -0.56 -20.28 5.64
C GLN A 66 0.33 -21.29 4.89
N LEU A 67 0.18 -22.58 5.16
CA LEU A 67 0.99 -23.64 4.56
C LEU A 67 0.54 -23.99 3.13
N THR A 68 -0.73 -23.82 2.82
CA THR A 68 -1.31 -24.27 1.55
C THR A 68 -1.51 -23.16 0.53
N THR A 69 -1.42 -21.88 0.93
CA THR A 69 -1.58 -20.76 0.01
C THR A 69 -0.35 -20.64 -0.89
N GLU A 70 -0.55 -20.83 -2.19
CA GLU A 70 0.42 -20.42 -3.19
C GLU A 70 0.37 -18.89 -3.29
N VAL A 71 1.45 -18.22 -2.88
CA VAL A 71 1.49 -16.76 -2.81
C VAL A 71 1.90 -16.14 -4.13
N VAL A 72 2.92 -16.71 -4.77
CA VAL A 72 3.42 -16.26 -6.07
C VAL A 72 3.47 -17.46 -7.02
N PRO A 73 2.79 -17.42 -8.16
CA PRO A 73 2.93 -18.46 -9.17
C PRO A 73 4.39 -18.56 -9.64
N LYS A 74 4.89 -19.79 -9.75
CA LYS A 74 6.26 -20.00 -10.20
C LYS A 74 6.44 -19.56 -11.65
N PRO A 75 7.33 -18.58 -11.96
CA PRO A 75 7.57 -18.17 -13.33
C PRO A 75 8.30 -19.25 -14.13
N ASP A 76 7.99 -19.34 -15.41
CA ASP A 76 8.70 -20.23 -16.32
C ASP A 76 10.19 -19.86 -16.40
N GLY A 77 11.05 -20.88 -16.43
CA GLY A 77 12.50 -20.67 -16.51
C GLY A 77 13.17 -20.15 -15.22
N TYR A 78 12.48 -20.22 -14.07
CA TYR A 78 13.08 -19.86 -12.79
C TYR A 78 14.29 -20.76 -12.48
N SER A 79 15.46 -20.15 -12.44
CA SER A 79 16.73 -20.82 -12.15
C SER A 79 17.74 -19.84 -11.56
N LYS A 80 18.80 -20.35 -10.95
CA LYS A 80 19.90 -19.55 -10.43
C LYS A 80 20.56 -18.70 -11.51
N GLU A 81 20.82 -19.31 -12.67
CA GLU A 81 21.45 -18.66 -13.82
C GLU A 81 20.57 -17.48 -14.34
N ARG A 82 19.25 -17.66 -14.33
CA ARG A 82 18.32 -16.57 -14.73
C ARG A 82 18.40 -15.40 -13.74
N LEU A 83 18.40 -15.67 -12.44
CA LEU A 83 18.50 -14.64 -11.40
C LEU A 83 19.88 -13.93 -11.41
N GLU A 84 20.97 -14.67 -11.69
CA GLU A 84 22.30 -14.06 -11.84
C GLU A 84 22.36 -13.11 -13.04
N LYS A 85 21.72 -13.44 -14.16
CA LYS A 85 21.60 -12.54 -15.32
C LYS A 85 20.78 -11.29 -14.99
N ILE A 86 19.66 -11.44 -14.30
CA ILE A 86 18.85 -10.33 -13.82
C ILE A 86 19.65 -9.44 -12.88
N ALA A 87 20.36 -10.02 -11.92
CA ALA A 87 21.20 -9.27 -11.00
C ALA A 87 22.27 -8.46 -11.73
N GLN A 88 22.96 -9.06 -12.71
CA GLN A 88 23.96 -8.37 -13.52
C GLN A 88 23.36 -7.24 -14.37
N LYS A 89 22.21 -7.49 -15.03
CA LYS A 89 21.49 -6.49 -15.85
C LYS A 89 21.17 -5.25 -15.02
N TYR A 90 20.57 -5.42 -13.87
CA TYR A 90 20.13 -4.29 -13.04
C TYR A 90 21.25 -3.68 -12.19
N THR A 91 22.32 -4.40 -11.91
CA THR A 91 23.56 -3.82 -11.36
C THR A 91 24.19 -2.86 -12.38
N ASN A 92 24.27 -3.25 -13.64
CA ASN A 92 24.78 -2.36 -14.69
C ASN A 92 23.91 -1.13 -14.85
N LEU A 93 22.57 -1.30 -14.83
CA LEU A 93 21.62 -0.20 -14.91
C LEU A 93 21.71 0.74 -13.71
N SER A 94 21.77 0.20 -12.49
CA SER A 94 21.93 1.03 -11.28
C SER A 94 23.22 1.84 -11.31
N ASN A 95 24.32 1.24 -11.76
CA ASN A 95 25.58 1.95 -11.94
C ASN A 95 25.47 3.10 -12.96
N ALA A 96 24.74 2.90 -14.05
CA ALA A 96 24.49 3.94 -15.04
C ALA A 96 23.64 5.08 -14.47
N ILE A 97 22.53 4.76 -13.80
CA ILE A 97 21.66 5.73 -13.13
C ILE A 97 22.44 6.53 -12.08
N ASN A 98 23.27 5.85 -11.28
CA ASN A 98 23.99 6.45 -10.17
C ASN A 98 25.17 7.38 -10.61
N LYS A 99 25.57 7.34 -11.88
CA LYS A 99 26.47 8.35 -12.46
C LYS A 99 25.79 9.71 -12.65
N GLU A 100 24.48 9.68 -12.90
CA GLU A 100 23.69 10.90 -13.14
C GLU A 100 23.05 11.45 -11.86
N ARG A 101 22.87 10.61 -10.84
CA ARG A 101 22.24 10.98 -9.56
C ARG A 101 23.29 11.27 -8.49
N SER A 102 23.11 12.38 -7.77
CA SER A 102 24.10 12.87 -6.82
C SER A 102 23.76 12.64 -5.35
N ASN A 103 22.48 12.39 -5.04
CA ASN A 103 22.01 12.36 -3.65
C ASN A 103 21.90 10.92 -3.10
N TYR A 104 21.96 10.82 -1.78
CA TYR A 104 21.55 9.63 -1.04
C TYR A 104 20.20 9.89 -0.38
N LEU A 105 19.31 8.90 -0.40
CA LEU A 105 17.95 9.08 0.11
C LEU A 105 17.92 9.40 1.60
N ASN A 106 18.79 8.77 2.38
CA ASN A 106 18.88 8.95 3.84
C ASN A 106 19.42 10.32 4.27
N ASP A 107 19.93 11.13 3.36
CA ASP A 107 20.28 12.54 3.64
C ASP A 107 19.06 13.47 3.61
N GLN A 108 17.91 12.95 3.19
CA GLN A 108 16.66 13.66 3.02
C GLN A 108 15.56 13.01 3.87
N THR A 109 14.54 13.78 4.22
CA THR A 109 13.35 13.24 4.89
C THR A 109 12.31 12.87 3.85
N VAL A 110 11.75 11.67 3.98
CA VAL A 110 10.64 11.19 3.16
C VAL A 110 9.45 10.86 4.07
N ILE A 111 8.29 11.38 3.72
CA ILE A 111 7.04 11.17 4.44
C ILE A 111 6.03 10.52 3.49
N TYR A 112 5.64 9.29 3.76
CA TYR A 112 4.53 8.64 3.08
C TYR A 112 3.25 8.90 3.86
N ILE A 113 2.25 9.48 3.21
CA ILE A 113 0.91 9.70 3.76
C ILE A 113 -0.07 8.85 2.96
N LEU A 114 -0.52 7.77 3.56
CA LEU A 114 -1.71 7.06 3.13
C LEU A 114 -2.90 7.81 3.72
N SER A 115 -3.63 8.54 2.86
CA SER A 115 -4.85 9.24 3.25
C SER A 115 -6.05 8.30 3.12
N GLU A 116 -6.58 7.87 4.24
CA GLU A 116 -7.68 6.92 4.33
C GLU A 116 -8.87 7.32 3.45
N SER A 117 -9.31 6.41 2.59
CA SER A 117 -10.45 6.56 1.68
C SER A 117 -10.42 7.85 0.84
N PHE A 118 -9.25 8.43 0.57
CA PHE A 118 -9.15 9.69 -0.16
C PHE A 118 -9.32 9.48 -1.66
N SER A 119 -10.36 10.09 -2.20
CA SER A 119 -10.59 10.19 -3.64
C SER A 119 -11.46 11.41 -3.92
N ASP A 120 -11.38 11.97 -5.14
CA ASP A 120 -12.23 13.10 -5.53
C ASP A 120 -13.61 12.59 -5.95
N PRO A 121 -14.69 12.85 -5.19
CA PRO A 121 -16.03 12.37 -5.51
C PRO A 121 -16.59 12.96 -6.81
N ARG A 122 -16.06 14.08 -7.29
CA ARG A 122 -16.45 14.70 -8.56
C ARG A 122 -16.04 13.88 -9.78
N LYS A 123 -15.12 12.92 -9.62
CA LYS A 123 -14.71 11.97 -10.67
C LYS A 123 -15.67 10.78 -10.81
N VAL A 124 -16.58 10.60 -9.87
CA VAL A 124 -17.61 9.56 -9.95
C VAL A 124 -18.78 10.07 -10.79
N GLU A 125 -19.16 9.30 -11.80
CA GLU A 125 -20.23 9.69 -12.73
C GLU A 125 -21.55 10.00 -12.01
N GLY A 126 -22.15 11.13 -12.34
CA GLY A 126 -23.43 11.56 -11.78
C GLY A 126 -23.35 12.19 -10.38
N VAL A 127 -22.16 12.36 -9.83
CA VAL A 127 -21.97 13.05 -8.55
C VAL A 127 -21.81 14.56 -8.76
N GLU A 128 -22.54 15.33 -7.98
CA GLU A 128 -22.50 16.79 -7.95
C GLU A 128 -22.33 17.27 -6.50
N LEU A 129 -21.45 18.25 -6.32
CA LEU A 129 -21.19 18.91 -5.04
C LEU A 129 -21.48 20.41 -5.14
N THR A 130 -21.96 21.02 -4.06
CA THR A 130 -22.20 22.47 -3.98
C THR A 130 -20.91 23.28 -3.96
N GLN A 131 -19.78 22.68 -3.55
CA GLN A 131 -18.46 23.29 -3.48
C GLN A 131 -17.39 22.26 -3.86
N ASN A 132 -16.23 22.74 -4.29
CA ASN A 132 -15.04 21.91 -4.41
C ASN A 132 -14.54 21.49 -3.01
N PRO A 133 -14.49 20.19 -2.66
CA PRO A 133 -14.06 19.78 -1.32
C PRO A 133 -12.53 19.82 -1.14
N ILE A 134 -11.76 19.87 -2.23
CA ILE A 134 -10.28 19.74 -2.18
C ILE A 134 -9.54 20.80 -3.01
N PRO A 135 -9.88 22.10 -2.87
CA PRO A 135 -9.28 23.14 -3.71
C PRO A 135 -7.77 23.28 -3.52
N ASN A 136 -7.25 23.09 -2.30
CA ASN A 136 -5.82 23.20 -2.01
C ASN A 136 -5.05 22.00 -2.58
N ILE A 137 -5.52 20.78 -2.35
CA ILE A 137 -4.90 19.56 -2.91
C ILE A 137 -4.95 19.60 -4.44
N GLU A 138 -6.05 20.02 -5.04
CA GLU A 138 -6.16 20.21 -6.49
C GLU A 138 -5.10 21.20 -7.02
N ASN A 139 -4.85 22.28 -6.30
CA ASN A 139 -3.81 23.25 -6.67
C ASN A 139 -2.39 22.65 -6.54
N ILE A 140 -2.13 21.88 -5.49
CA ILE A 140 -0.87 21.14 -5.33
C ILE A 140 -0.68 20.17 -6.49
N MET A 141 -1.69 19.42 -6.87
CA MET A 141 -1.65 18.48 -7.98
C MET A 141 -1.36 19.16 -9.33
N LYS A 142 -1.81 20.39 -9.55
CA LYS A 142 -1.51 21.16 -10.77
C LYS A 142 -0.04 21.57 -10.88
N THR A 143 0.61 21.78 -9.76
CA THR A 143 1.97 22.37 -9.70
C THR A 143 3.07 21.36 -9.38
N HIS A 144 2.73 20.20 -8.84
CA HIS A 144 3.67 19.16 -8.43
C HIS A 144 3.40 17.84 -9.18
N THR A 145 4.31 16.87 -9.02
CA THR A 145 4.10 15.52 -9.50
C THR A 145 2.78 14.98 -8.97
N SER A 146 1.90 14.53 -9.86
CA SER A 146 0.57 14.05 -9.48
C SER A 146 -0.06 13.18 -10.57
N GLY A 147 -1.12 12.48 -10.20
CA GLY A 147 -1.89 11.64 -11.09
C GLY A 147 -2.86 10.75 -10.31
N GLN A 148 -3.20 9.62 -10.90
CA GLN A 148 -4.03 8.60 -10.29
C GLN A 148 -3.20 7.37 -9.91
N MET A 149 -3.61 6.71 -8.85
CA MET A 149 -3.06 5.43 -8.40
C MET A 149 -4.10 4.34 -8.61
N GLN A 150 -3.69 3.25 -9.25
CA GLN A 150 -4.48 2.03 -9.32
C GLN A 150 -4.47 1.36 -7.94
N SER A 151 -5.63 1.24 -7.33
CA SER A 151 -5.83 0.55 -6.06
C SER A 151 -6.25 -0.90 -6.28
N ASP A 152 -5.88 -1.77 -5.35
CA ASP A 152 -6.31 -3.18 -5.30
C ASP A 152 -7.57 -3.36 -4.43
N GLY A 153 -8.10 -2.29 -3.86
CA GLY A 153 -9.25 -2.31 -2.96
C GLY A 153 -10.34 -1.30 -3.32
N TYR A 154 -11.54 -1.61 -2.84
CA TYR A 154 -12.69 -0.70 -2.82
C TYR A 154 -13.35 -0.78 -1.44
N GLY A 155 -13.40 0.35 -0.73
CA GLY A 155 -13.96 0.40 0.61
C GLY A 155 -13.19 -0.41 1.66
N GLY A 156 -11.95 -0.77 1.38
CA GLY A 156 -11.09 -1.55 2.27
C GLY A 156 -9.84 -2.08 1.58
N GLY A 157 -9.01 -2.83 2.31
CA GLY A 157 -7.77 -3.38 1.81
C GLY A 157 -6.56 -2.45 1.97
N THR A 158 -6.65 -1.46 2.83
CA THR A 158 -5.66 -0.41 3.08
C THR A 158 -4.22 -0.92 3.17
N ALA A 159 -3.98 -1.99 3.94
CA ALA A 159 -2.64 -2.52 4.15
C ALA A 159 -1.99 -3.09 2.88
N ASN A 160 -2.76 -3.44 1.86
CA ASN A 160 -2.22 -3.92 0.59
C ASN A 160 -1.53 -2.80 -0.20
N MET A 161 -2.08 -1.59 -0.19
CA MET A 161 -1.42 -0.42 -0.78
C MET A 161 -0.21 0.00 0.06
N GLU A 162 -0.33 0.01 1.38
CA GLU A 162 0.75 0.31 2.33
C GLU A 162 1.96 -0.63 2.13
N PHE A 163 1.74 -1.94 2.02
CA PHE A 163 2.78 -2.93 1.72
C PHE A 163 3.51 -2.61 0.41
N GLN A 164 2.76 -2.34 -0.66
CA GLN A 164 3.32 -2.08 -1.98
C GLN A 164 4.13 -0.78 -2.00
N THR A 165 3.66 0.28 -1.35
CA THR A 165 4.40 1.55 -1.28
C THR A 165 5.71 1.42 -0.54
N LEU A 166 5.75 0.61 0.52
CA LEU A 166 6.96 0.39 1.32
C LEU A 166 7.96 -0.55 0.64
N THR A 167 7.48 -1.60 -0.01
CA THR A 167 8.34 -2.68 -0.53
C THR A 167 8.65 -2.57 -2.01
N GLY A 168 7.81 -1.90 -2.79
CA GLY A 168 7.88 -1.90 -4.24
C GLY A 168 7.43 -3.21 -4.90
N LEU A 169 6.94 -4.18 -4.13
CA LEU A 169 6.44 -5.46 -4.63
C LEU A 169 4.96 -5.33 -5.01
N PRO A 170 4.58 -5.50 -6.29
CA PRO A 170 3.21 -5.29 -6.72
C PRO A 170 2.29 -6.47 -6.40
N PHE A 171 1.05 -6.17 -6.04
CA PHE A 171 0.03 -7.18 -5.79
C PHE A 171 -0.38 -7.93 -7.06
N TYR A 172 -0.34 -7.28 -8.22
CA TYR A 172 -0.79 -7.88 -9.49
C TYR A 172 0.02 -9.10 -9.95
N ASN A 173 1.20 -9.35 -9.40
CA ASN A 173 2.00 -10.56 -9.66
C ASN A 173 1.68 -11.72 -8.73
N LEU A 174 0.88 -11.49 -7.69
CA LEU A 174 0.56 -12.49 -6.70
C LEU A 174 -0.62 -13.37 -7.12
N SER A 175 -0.74 -14.52 -6.48
CA SER A 175 -1.86 -15.42 -6.68
C SER A 175 -3.18 -14.78 -6.22
N GLN A 176 -4.27 -15.05 -6.93
CA GLN A 176 -5.63 -14.63 -6.54
C GLN A 176 -6.09 -15.22 -5.20
N THR A 177 -5.37 -16.19 -4.65
CA THR A 177 -5.65 -16.75 -3.32
C THR A 177 -5.23 -15.82 -2.18
N VAL A 178 -4.39 -14.82 -2.46
CA VAL A 178 -3.90 -13.84 -1.48
C VAL A 178 -4.91 -12.70 -1.31
N SER A 179 -5.19 -12.33 -0.07
CA SER A 179 -6.08 -11.22 0.25
C SER A 179 -5.42 -10.11 1.08
N VAL A 180 -4.51 -10.48 2.00
CA VAL A 180 -3.87 -9.53 2.92
C VAL A 180 -2.35 -9.71 2.92
N LEU A 181 -1.64 -8.76 2.31
CA LEU A 181 -0.19 -8.86 2.09
C LEU A 181 0.62 -8.88 3.38
N TYR A 182 0.23 -8.10 4.39
CA TYR A 182 0.92 -8.06 5.67
C TYR A 182 0.88 -9.36 6.47
N THR A 183 -0.19 -10.15 6.31
CA THR A 183 -0.40 -11.40 7.07
C THR A 183 -0.09 -12.66 6.27
N GLU A 184 -0.16 -12.60 4.94
CA GLU A 184 -0.01 -13.77 4.07
C GLU A 184 1.32 -13.77 3.29
N VAL A 185 1.85 -12.61 2.96
CA VAL A 185 3.06 -12.47 2.12
C VAL A 185 4.27 -12.07 2.94
N LEU A 186 4.19 -11.00 3.70
CA LEU A 186 5.33 -10.45 4.45
C LEU A 186 5.98 -11.49 5.39
N PRO A 187 5.24 -12.39 6.07
CA PRO A 187 5.85 -13.44 6.89
C PRO A 187 6.73 -14.43 6.13
N LYS A 188 6.56 -14.56 4.83
CA LYS A 188 7.34 -15.47 3.96
C LYS A 188 8.65 -14.86 3.48
N ILE A 189 8.81 -13.54 3.58
CA ILE A 189 10.01 -12.83 3.15
C ILE A 189 10.99 -12.76 4.32
N HIS A 190 12.19 -13.28 4.15
CA HIS A 190 13.21 -13.25 5.21
C HIS A 190 13.74 -11.83 5.42
N ASP A 191 14.29 -11.24 4.37
CA ASP A 191 14.82 -9.87 4.37
C ASP A 191 13.87 -8.98 3.53
N VAL A 192 12.97 -8.27 4.19
CA VAL A 192 11.94 -7.48 3.50
C VAL A 192 12.59 -6.27 2.83
N PRO A 193 12.53 -6.14 1.50
CA PRO A 193 12.95 -4.92 0.84
C PRO A 193 11.99 -3.79 1.23
N SER A 194 12.54 -2.65 1.57
CA SER A 194 11.74 -1.45 1.84
C SER A 194 12.57 -0.21 1.55
N ILE A 195 11.91 0.81 0.99
CA ILE A 195 12.53 2.13 0.83
C ILE A 195 13.00 2.68 2.18
N SER A 196 12.31 2.35 3.27
CA SER A 196 12.68 2.73 4.64
C SER A 196 14.02 2.15 5.10
N ASN A 197 14.51 1.08 4.44
CA ASN A 197 15.80 0.47 4.77
C ASN A 197 17.01 1.36 4.44
N ALA A 198 16.81 2.45 3.70
CA ALA A 198 17.82 3.50 3.55
C ALA A 198 18.14 4.21 4.88
N TYR A 199 17.24 4.16 5.84
CA TYR A 199 17.34 4.89 7.09
C TYR A 199 17.68 3.98 8.27
N SER A 200 18.49 4.50 9.20
CA SER A 200 18.75 3.81 10.45
C SER A 200 17.48 3.75 11.32
N LYS A 201 17.38 2.74 12.16
CA LYS A 201 16.23 2.51 13.05
C LYS A 201 15.72 3.77 13.74
N LYS A 202 16.63 4.54 14.36
CA LYS A 202 16.28 5.76 15.12
C LYS A 202 15.60 6.85 14.28
N ASN A 203 15.69 6.76 12.95
CA ASN A 203 15.17 7.74 12.01
C ASN A 203 13.90 7.23 11.26
N LYS A 204 13.33 6.11 11.70
CA LYS A 204 12.10 5.54 11.11
C LYS A 204 10.96 5.59 12.11
N ILE A 205 9.87 6.25 11.73
CA ILE A 205 8.69 6.47 12.58
C ILE A 205 7.43 6.15 11.78
N ALA A 206 6.55 5.33 12.34
CA ALA A 206 5.21 5.10 11.81
C ALA A 206 4.17 5.77 12.70
N VAL A 207 3.13 6.35 12.09
CA VAL A 207 2.02 7.03 12.78
C VAL A 207 0.69 6.54 12.23
N HIS A 208 -0.14 5.99 13.10
CA HIS A 208 -1.49 5.55 12.76
C HIS A 208 -2.40 5.63 13.98
N LEU A 209 -3.27 6.61 14.03
CA LEU A 209 -4.18 6.82 15.17
C LEU A 209 -5.37 5.84 15.16
N ALA A 210 -5.04 4.54 15.21
CA ALA A 210 -5.96 3.42 15.38
C ALA A 210 -5.29 2.31 16.20
N GLY A 211 -5.95 1.17 16.33
CA GLY A 211 -5.39 0.01 17.03
C GLY A 211 -4.15 -0.55 16.34
N LYS A 212 -3.06 -0.72 17.07
CA LYS A 212 -1.76 -1.13 16.54
C LYS A 212 -1.72 -2.52 15.90
N SER A 213 -2.62 -3.42 16.32
CA SER A 213 -2.64 -4.83 15.86
C SER A 213 -3.42 -5.05 14.56
N ASN A 214 -4.16 -4.04 14.08
CA ASN A 214 -4.86 -4.15 12.81
C ASN A 214 -3.87 -4.43 11.69
N TYR A 215 -4.15 -5.44 10.84
CA TYR A 215 -3.25 -5.96 9.81
C TYR A 215 -1.89 -6.45 10.36
N SER A 216 -1.79 -6.73 11.66
CA SER A 216 -0.52 -7.06 12.34
C SER A 216 0.56 -5.97 12.19
N ARG A 217 0.18 -4.70 12.11
CA ARG A 217 1.11 -3.58 11.88
C ARG A 217 2.20 -3.45 12.95
N ASP A 218 1.90 -3.77 14.20
CA ASP A 218 2.88 -3.82 15.27
C ASP A 218 4.05 -4.79 14.96
N ILE A 219 3.73 -5.96 14.40
CA ILE A 219 4.73 -6.94 13.94
C ILE A 219 5.43 -6.42 12.67
N VAL A 220 4.69 -5.86 11.72
CA VAL A 220 5.23 -5.36 10.45
C VAL A 220 6.26 -4.27 10.69
N TYR A 221 5.92 -3.21 11.44
CA TYR A 221 6.85 -2.11 11.70
C TYR A 221 8.03 -2.51 12.57
N SER A 222 7.84 -3.48 13.47
CA SER A 222 8.96 -4.10 14.19
C SER A 222 9.93 -4.84 13.24
N ARG A 223 9.40 -5.62 12.30
CA ARG A 223 10.22 -6.33 11.28
C ARG A 223 10.94 -5.39 10.31
N LEU A 224 10.31 -4.27 9.98
CA LEU A 224 10.91 -3.20 9.17
C LEU A 224 11.88 -2.33 9.98
N ASP A 225 12.11 -2.66 11.24
CA ASP A 225 13.04 -1.98 12.15
C ASP A 225 12.71 -0.49 12.35
N PHE A 226 11.42 -0.16 12.50
CA PHE A 226 11.00 1.18 12.91
C PHE A 226 11.27 1.37 14.40
N LYS A 227 11.75 2.58 14.77
CA LYS A 227 11.98 2.93 16.17
C LYS A 227 10.66 3.04 16.92
N ASP A 228 9.73 3.80 16.36
CA ASP A 228 8.45 4.11 16.98
C ASP A 228 7.29 3.78 16.01
N PHE A 229 6.26 3.17 16.57
CA PHE A 229 4.95 3.05 15.93
C PHE A 229 3.92 3.74 16.86
N ILE A 230 3.59 4.97 16.53
CA ILE A 230 2.71 5.83 17.31
C ILE A 230 1.25 5.55 16.91
N THR A 231 0.47 5.16 17.89
CA THR A 231 -0.94 4.78 17.74
C THR A 231 -1.80 5.42 18.85
N THR A 232 -3.11 5.19 18.82
CA THR A 232 -4.00 5.60 19.92
C THR A 232 -3.62 4.95 21.27
N ASP A 233 -2.93 3.81 21.25
CA ASP A 233 -2.48 3.12 22.45
C ASP A 233 -1.17 3.68 23.02
N THR A 234 -0.52 4.59 22.30
CA THR A 234 0.76 5.19 22.73
C THR A 234 0.54 6.14 23.89
N LYS A 235 1.27 5.91 25.00
CA LYS A 235 1.13 6.73 26.21
C LYS A 235 1.42 8.21 25.93
N GLY A 236 0.50 9.07 26.36
CA GLY A 236 0.66 10.52 26.27
C GLY A 236 0.24 11.14 24.94
N ILE A 237 -0.19 10.34 23.97
CA ILE A 237 -0.70 10.86 22.70
C ILE A 237 -2.05 11.56 22.92
N LYS A 238 -2.15 12.75 22.36
CA LYS A 238 -3.37 13.55 22.36
C LYS A 238 -3.80 13.78 20.90
N TYR A 239 -5.09 13.66 20.65
CA TYR A 239 -5.67 13.94 19.34
C TYR A 239 -7.10 14.47 19.47
N ARG A 240 -7.51 15.25 18.47
CA ARG A 240 -8.90 15.65 18.27
C ARG A 240 -9.53 14.72 17.24
N LYS A 241 -10.85 14.73 17.19
CA LYS A 241 -11.63 13.99 16.18
C LYS A 241 -12.26 14.97 15.20
N GLU A 242 -12.39 14.52 13.96
CA GLU A 242 -13.33 15.04 12.99
C GLU A 242 -14.28 13.89 12.61
N GLY A 243 -15.59 14.17 12.68
CA GLY A 243 -16.56 13.08 12.70
C GLY A 243 -16.31 12.17 13.91
N ILE A 244 -16.12 10.89 13.66
CA ILE A 244 -15.90 9.90 14.74
C ILE A 244 -14.44 9.47 14.91
N SER A 245 -13.61 9.77 13.93
CA SER A 245 -12.21 9.30 13.86
C SER A 245 -11.20 10.39 14.25
N PRO A 246 -9.98 10.03 14.66
CA PRO A 246 -8.91 10.98 14.82
C PRO A 246 -8.71 11.84 13.57
N SER A 247 -8.55 13.15 13.77
CA SER A 247 -8.41 14.10 12.67
C SER A 247 -7.07 13.97 11.95
N ASP A 248 -7.05 14.30 10.67
CA ASP A 248 -5.82 14.38 9.89
C ASP A 248 -4.87 15.43 10.47
N GLU A 249 -5.39 16.57 10.91
CA GLU A 249 -4.61 17.60 11.60
C GLU A 249 -3.85 17.04 12.80
N SER A 250 -4.53 16.26 13.66
CA SER A 250 -3.88 15.64 14.82
C SER A 250 -2.80 14.64 14.40
N THR A 251 -3.03 13.85 13.37
CA THR A 251 -2.04 12.93 12.82
C THR A 251 -0.82 13.67 12.28
N TYR A 252 -1.02 14.75 11.53
CA TYR A 252 0.05 15.57 11.00
C TYR A 252 0.84 16.31 12.07
N ASN A 253 0.19 16.79 13.13
CA ASN A 253 0.87 17.41 14.28
C ASN A 253 1.81 16.43 14.97
N ILE A 254 1.43 15.16 15.10
CA ILE A 254 2.33 14.13 15.64
C ILE A 254 3.56 13.95 14.76
N VAL A 255 3.42 13.99 13.43
CA VAL A 255 4.56 13.96 12.50
C VAL A 255 5.47 15.16 12.73
N LEU A 256 4.91 16.37 12.80
CA LEU A 256 5.68 17.60 13.04
C LEU A 256 6.45 17.54 14.37
N ASP A 257 5.82 17.05 15.44
CA ASP A 257 6.43 16.91 16.78
C ASP A 257 7.60 15.91 16.80
N ASN A 258 7.65 14.98 15.85
CA ASN A 258 8.69 13.96 15.74
C ASN A 258 9.74 14.25 14.66
N LEU A 259 9.60 15.34 13.91
CA LEU A 259 10.64 15.80 13.00
C LEU A 259 11.84 16.34 13.77
N ASN A 260 13.03 15.90 13.39
CA ASN A 260 14.29 16.50 13.87
C ASN A 260 14.90 17.41 12.79
N ASP A 261 15.80 18.27 13.18
CA ASP A 261 16.43 19.30 12.32
C ASP A 261 17.76 18.87 11.71
N LYS A 262 18.28 17.68 12.03
CA LYS A 262 19.68 17.33 11.74
C LYS A 262 19.86 16.17 10.77
N THR A 263 18.93 15.23 10.72
CA THR A 263 19.09 14.00 9.94
C THR A 263 17.89 13.72 9.06
N GLY A 264 18.11 13.02 7.96
CA GLY A 264 17.04 12.45 7.17
C GLY A 264 16.24 11.43 7.97
N GLN A 265 14.94 11.46 7.83
CA GLN A 265 13.98 10.56 8.50
C GLN A 265 13.02 9.96 7.49
N PHE A 266 12.49 8.79 7.83
CA PHE A 266 11.40 8.17 7.09
C PHE A 266 10.16 8.07 7.97
N PHE A 267 9.05 8.61 7.48
CA PHE A 267 7.75 8.51 8.13
C PHE A 267 6.79 7.68 7.28
N SER A 268 6.17 6.69 7.89
CA SER A 268 5.01 5.99 7.33
C SER A 268 3.76 6.43 8.11
N VAL A 269 2.90 7.19 7.46
CA VAL A 269 1.73 7.83 8.08
C VAL A 269 0.47 7.30 7.43
N MET A 270 -0.46 6.77 8.22
CA MET A 270 -1.79 6.33 7.78
C MET A 270 -2.83 7.09 8.58
N THR A 271 -3.68 7.85 7.88
CA THR A 271 -4.75 8.64 8.52
C THR A 271 -6.00 7.81 8.80
N MET A 272 -6.95 8.36 9.54
CA MET A 272 -8.20 7.69 9.90
C MET A 272 -9.45 8.53 9.67
N GLN A 273 -9.32 9.84 9.44
CA GLN A 273 -10.45 10.77 9.46
C GLN A 273 -11.60 10.36 8.53
N ASN A 274 -11.27 9.94 7.32
CA ASN A 274 -12.26 9.61 6.29
C ASN A 274 -12.75 8.15 6.33
N HIS A 275 -12.38 7.39 7.37
CA HIS A 275 -12.83 6.01 7.54
C HIS A 275 -14.33 5.93 7.84
N THR A 276 -14.99 4.91 7.30
CA THR A 276 -16.41 4.61 7.59
C THR A 276 -16.62 4.37 9.11
N PRO A 277 -17.80 4.64 9.68
CA PRO A 277 -19.00 5.24 9.08
C PRO A 277 -18.90 6.76 8.96
N TRP A 278 -19.52 7.33 7.93
CA TRP A 278 -19.59 8.77 7.71
C TRP A 278 -20.83 9.33 8.40
N LEU A 279 -20.62 10.08 9.46
CA LEU A 279 -21.65 10.74 10.26
C LEU A 279 -21.50 12.26 10.09
N GLU A 280 -22.28 13.05 10.87
CA GLU A 280 -22.24 14.50 10.80
C GLU A 280 -20.81 15.05 10.78
N ALA A 281 -20.57 15.94 9.84
CA ALA A 281 -19.28 16.62 9.66
C ALA A 281 -19.50 18.03 9.10
N ASN A 282 -18.49 18.88 9.28
CA ASN A 282 -18.45 20.25 8.78
C ASN A 282 -17.58 20.37 7.52
N PRO A 283 -17.79 21.37 6.66
CA PRO A 283 -18.77 22.48 6.82
C PRO A 283 -20.19 22.09 6.36
N GLU A 284 -21.20 22.57 7.07
CA GLU A 284 -22.63 22.34 6.73
C GLU A 284 -23.03 22.91 5.39
N THR A 285 -22.26 23.85 4.84
CA THR A 285 -22.52 24.47 3.53
C THR A 285 -22.14 23.59 2.34
N LEU A 286 -21.41 22.50 2.58
CA LEU A 286 -21.05 21.53 1.53
C LEU A 286 -22.04 20.38 1.53
N ASP A 287 -22.77 20.25 0.42
CA ASP A 287 -23.68 19.15 0.15
C ASP A 287 -23.28 18.41 -1.12
N ALA A 288 -23.61 17.14 -1.18
CA ALA A 288 -23.33 16.28 -2.33
C ALA A 288 -24.54 15.41 -2.68
N LYS A 289 -24.71 15.14 -3.97
CA LYS A 289 -25.74 14.24 -4.50
C LYS A 289 -25.21 13.42 -5.66
N GLY A 290 -25.65 12.16 -5.73
CA GLY A 290 -25.39 11.28 -6.86
C GLY A 290 -26.68 10.98 -7.64
N LYS A 291 -26.58 10.91 -8.96
CA LYS A 291 -27.70 10.53 -9.81
C LYS A 291 -28.10 9.07 -9.54
N GLY A 292 -29.33 8.87 -9.10
CA GLY A 292 -29.85 7.54 -8.76
C GLY A 292 -29.41 7.00 -7.40
N PHE A 293 -28.76 7.83 -6.57
CA PHE A 293 -28.41 7.46 -5.20
C PHE A 293 -29.65 7.54 -4.30
N SER A 294 -29.71 6.64 -3.32
CA SER A 294 -30.68 6.72 -2.22
C SER A 294 -30.39 7.90 -1.29
N ASP A 295 -31.33 8.24 -0.42
CA ASP A 295 -31.15 9.28 0.59
C ASP A 295 -30.00 8.94 1.55
N GLU A 296 -29.84 7.67 1.91
CA GLU A 296 -28.74 7.20 2.75
C GLU A 296 -27.39 7.36 2.05
N GLU A 297 -27.27 6.96 0.79
CA GLU A 297 -26.05 7.12 -0.01
C GLU A 297 -25.68 8.60 -0.21
N ASN A 298 -26.66 9.45 -0.45
CA ASN A 298 -26.46 10.90 -0.54
C ASN A 298 -26.01 11.52 0.78
N SER A 299 -26.56 11.06 1.91
CA SER A 299 -26.12 11.50 3.24
C SER A 299 -24.69 11.09 3.52
N LYS A 300 -24.33 9.84 3.25
CA LYS A 300 -22.94 9.35 3.39
C LYS A 300 -21.98 10.14 2.49
N LEU A 301 -22.34 10.37 1.24
CA LEU A 301 -21.55 11.14 0.29
C LEU A 301 -21.33 12.58 0.76
N THR A 302 -22.37 13.23 1.30
CA THR A 302 -22.29 14.57 1.86
C THR A 302 -21.32 14.63 3.04
N PHE A 303 -21.48 13.75 4.02
CA PHE A 303 -20.60 13.73 5.20
C PHE A 303 -19.15 13.36 4.86
N TYR A 304 -18.96 12.40 3.97
CA TYR A 304 -17.65 12.08 3.44
C TYR A 304 -17.00 13.28 2.75
N SER A 305 -17.73 13.99 1.90
CA SER A 305 -17.23 15.17 1.18
C SER A 305 -16.86 16.32 2.14
N ARG A 306 -17.61 16.50 3.23
CA ARG A 306 -17.28 17.45 4.30
C ARG A 306 -15.98 17.08 5.03
N LEU A 307 -15.77 15.80 5.32
CA LEU A 307 -14.49 15.29 5.90
C LEU A 307 -13.32 15.50 4.94
N LEU A 308 -13.52 15.29 3.64
CA LEU A 308 -12.49 15.60 2.63
C LEU A 308 -12.07 17.08 2.66
N SER A 309 -13.01 17.98 2.87
CA SER A 309 -12.74 19.42 3.02
C SER A 309 -11.82 19.70 4.22
N GLN A 310 -11.96 18.96 5.31
CA GLN A 310 -11.07 19.03 6.45
C GLN A 310 -9.69 18.44 6.14
N THR A 311 -9.64 17.32 5.41
CA THR A 311 -8.39 16.74 4.90
C THR A 311 -7.64 17.74 4.04
N ASP A 312 -8.32 18.43 3.14
CA ASP A 312 -7.74 19.43 2.24
C ASP A 312 -7.05 20.56 3.03
N THR A 313 -7.77 21.14 3.99
CA THR A 313 -7.24 22.22 4.84
C THR A 313 -6.08 21.74 5.71
N ALA A 314 -6.19 20.58 6.34
CA ALA A 314 -5.14 20.02 7.18
C ALA A 314 -3.88 19.71 6.39
N THR A 315 -4.02 19.16 5.18
CA THR A 315 -2.90 18.82 4.29
C THR A 315 -2.18 20.08 3.82
N GLN A 316 -2.90 21.13 3.42
CA GLN A 316 -2.30 22.42 3.04
C GLN A 316 -1.49 23.00 4.21
N SER A 317 -2.07 23.06 5.41
CA SER A 317 -1.40 23.58 6.59
C SER A 317 -0.15 22.77 6.97
N PHE A 318 -0.22 21.45 6.81
CA PHE A 318 0.92 20.57 7.04
C PHE A 318 2.08 20.85 6.08
N LEU A 319 1.80 20.95 4.78
CA LEU A 319 2.82 21.26 3.78
C LEU A 319 3.41 22.67 3.97
N GLU A 320 2.61 23.65 4.36
CA GLU A 320 3.07 24.99 4.73
C GLU A 320 4.04 24.95 5.91
N SER A 321 3.75 24.14 6.91
CA SER A 321 4.65 23.94 8.06
C SER A 321 5.96 23.28 7.65
N LEU A 322 5.91 22.27 6.78
CA LEU A 322 7.10 21.60 6.24
C LEU A 322 7.95 22.53 5.38
N SER A 323 7.33 23.46 4.64
CA SER A 323 8.03 24.43 3.79
C SER A 323 8.96 25.39 4.55
N LYS A 324 8.71 25.55 5.86
CA LYS A 324 9.50 26.42 6.76
C LYS A 324 10.68 25.70 7.41
N ILE A 325 10.80 24.39 7.23
CA ILE A 325 11.85 23.57 7.86
C ILE A 325 13.10 23.58 6.95
N ASP A 326 14.25 23.90 7.55
CA ASP A 326 15.53 23.97 6.84
C ASP A 326 16.18 22.58 6.70
N LYS A 327 15.49 21.69 6.03
CA LYS A 327 16.02 20.42 5.49
C LYS A 327 15.15 19.95 4.34
N LYS A 328 15.70 19.12 3.47
CA LYS A 328 14.97 18.58 2.32
C LYS A 328 13.93 17.56 2.77
N ILE A 329 12.67 17.83 2.44
CA ILE A 329 11.53 16.98 2.75
C ILE A 329 10.74 16.71 1.48
N THR A 330 10.44 15.44 1.23
CA THR A 330 9.55 14.99 0.16
C THR A 330 8.37 14.23 0.77
N VAL A 331 7.16 14.59 0.36
CA VAL A 331 5.90 13.97 0.81
C VAL A 331 5.27 13.25 -0.36
N VAL A 332 4.98 11.97 -0.17
CA VAL A 332 4.11 11.18 -1.05
C VAL A 332 2.75 11.09 -0.38
N PHE A 333 1.73 11.66 -1.00
CA PHE A 333 0.35 11.61 -0.54
C PHE A 333 -0.47 10.80 -1.54
N TYR A 334 -1.21 9.81 -1.05
CA TYR A 334 -2.08 8.99 -1.89
C TYR A 334 -3.31 8.51 -1.13
N GLY A 335 -4.45 8.40 -1.84
CA GLY A 335 -5.61 7.68 -1.33
C GLY A 335 -5.41 6.18 -1.50
N ASP A 336 -5.76 5.39 -0.49
CA ASP A 336 -5.59 3.94 -0.52
C ASP A 336 -6.67 3.25 -1.37
N HIS A 337 -7.90 3.66 -1.24
CA HIS A 337 -9.07 3.17 -2.02
C HIS A 337 -10.20 4.21 -1.99
N LEU A 338 -11.20 4.05 -2.85
CA LEU A 338 -12.44 4.82 -2.76
C LEU A 338 -13.23 4.41 -1.50
N PRO A 339 -14.02 5.33 -0.91
CA PRO A 339 -14.94 4.98 0.17
C PRO A 339 -16.01 4.03 -0.35
N GLY A 340 -16.33 2.98 0.42
CA GLY A 340 -17.34 1.99 0.06
C GLY A 340 -18.78 2.50 0.24
N LEU A 341 -19.10 3.66 -0.32
CA LEU A 341 -20.40 4.32 -0.18
C LEU A 341 -21.20 4.42 -1.47
N TYR A 342 -20.56 4.21 -2.61
CA TYR A 342 -21.19 4.37 -3.91
C TYR A 342 -22.00 3.14 -4.31
N PRO A 343 -23.20 3.30 -4.95
CA PRO A 343 -23.90 2.18 -5.55
C PRO A 343 -23.13 1.63 -6.75
N GLU A 344 -23.28 0.34 -7.04
CA GLU A 344 -22.61 -0.30 -8.19
C GLU A 344 -22.90 0.41 -9.53
N SER A 345 -24.12 1.00 -9.65
CA SER A 345 -24.51 1.76 -10.84
C SER A 345 -23.61 2.96 -11.14
N ALA A 346 -22.93 3.52 -10.14
CA ALA A 346 -22.03 4.65 -10.30
C ALA A 346 -20.79 4.32 -11.16
N PHE A 347 -20.42 3.05 -11.25
CA PHE A 347 -19.24 2.58 -11.99
C PHE A 347 -19.57 1.79 -13.26
N LYS A 348 -20.88 1.68 -13.61
CA LYS A 348 -21.33 0.85 -14.73
C LYS A 348 -20.68 1.21 -16.07
N ASN A 349 -20.50 2.50 -16.33
CA ASN A 349 -19.93 3.00 -17.59
C ASN A 349 -18.38 3.04 -17.58
N ASN A 350 -17.79 3.07 -16.41
CA ASN A 350 -16.33 3.07 -16.22
C ASN A 350 -15.95 2.25 -14.97
N PRO A 351 -15.94 0.91 -15.06
CA PRO A 351 -15.65 0.04 -13.91
C PRO A 351 -14.26 0.25 -13.31
N GLU A 352 -13.28 0.64 -14.12
CA GLU A 352 -11.90 0.88 -13.66
C GLU A 352 -11.83 2.05 -12.68
N SER A 353 -12.68 3.06 -12.82
CA SER A 353 -12.69 4.25 -11.95
C SER A 353 -12.99 3.93 -10.47
N GLN A 354 -13.63 2.79 -10.20
CA GLN A 354 -13.89 2.29 -8.85
C GLN A 354 -12.59 2.01 -8.06
N TYR A 355 -11.49 1.79 -8.79
CA TYR A 355 -10.20 1.41 -8.22
C TYR A 355 -9.10 2.46 -8.46
N GLN A 356 -9.48 3.70 -8.75
CA GLN A 356 -8.53 4.78 -9.03
C GLN A 356 -8.65 5.87 -7.99
N THR A 357 -7.56 6.14 -7.28
CA THR A 357 -7.42 7.22 -6.31
C THR A 357 -6.50 8.31 -6.84
N ASP A 358 -6.37 9.40 -6.10
CA ASP A 358 -5.47 10.49 -6.46
C ASP A 358 -4.19 10.43 -5.63
N TYR A 359 -3.07 10.86 -6.22
CA TYR A 359 -1.80 11.02 -5.53
C TYR A 359 -1.09 12.30 -5.95
N PHE A 360 -0.21 12.78 -5.09
CA PHE A 360 0.82 13.76 -5.44
C PHE A 360 2.13 13.48 -4.70
N ILE A 361 3.23 13.98 -5.26
CA ILE A 361 4.53 14.01 -4.59
C ILE A 361 4.98 15.46 -4.54
N TRP A 362 5.12 15.98 -3.32
CA TRP A 362 5.51 17.34 -3.02
C TRP A 362 6.89 17.36 -2.37
N SER A 363 7.68 18.39 -2.66
CA SER A 363 8.95 18.61 -2.01
C SER A 363 9.05 20.08 -1.55
N ASN A 364 9.70 20.34 -0.42
CA ASN A 364 9.95 21.70 0.06
C ASN A 364 11.19 22.37 -0.59
N PHE A 365 11.72 21.76 -1.62
CA PHE A 365 12.86 22.24 -2.42
C PHE A 365 12.51 22.15 -3.90
N ASP A 366 13.34 22.75 -4.74
CA ASP A 366 13.18 22.67 -6.20
C ASP A 366 13.42 21.24 -6.68
N ALA A 367 12.35 20.58 -7.08
CA ALA A 367 12.34 19.21 -7.55
C ALA A 367 11.58 19.11 -8.87
N PRO A 368 11.94 18.15 -9.75
CA PRO A 368 11.26 17.99 -11.03
C PRO A 368 9.79 17.60 -10.81
N LYS A 369 8.92 18.13 -11.67
CA LYS A 369 7.56 17.65 -11.80
C LYS A 369 7.57 16.45 -12.74
N LEU A 370 7.43 15.24 -12.19
CA LEU A 370 7.37 14.01 -12.96
C LEU A 370 6.00 13.87 -13.63
N ASN A 371 5.95 13.15 -14.74
CA ASN A 371 4.72 12.92 -15.50
C ASN A 371 4.39 11.41 -15.54
N TYR A 372 3.68 10.96 -14.52
CA TYR A 372 3.17 9.59 -14.42
C TYR A 372 1.68 9.65 -14.07
N PRO A 373 0.79 9.79 -15.08
CA PRO A 373 -0.63 10.05 -14.86
C PRO A 373 -1.40 8.90 -14.22
N LEU A 374 -0.94 7.67 -14.37
CA LEU A 374 -1.48 6.48 -13.72
C LEU A 374 -0.35 5.57 -13.27
N VAL A 375 -0.31 5.28 -11.98
CA VAL A 375 0.71 4.43 -11.34
C VAL A 375 0.07 3.34 -10.50
N ASN A 376 0.83 2.28 -10.20
CA ASN A 376 0.51 1.35 -9.13
C ASN A 376 1.11 1.85 -7.81
N SER A 377 0.56 1.42 -6.66
CA SER A 377 1.13 1.79 -5.36
C SER A 377 2.59 1.35 -5.19
N SER A 378 3.00 0.26 -5.84
CA SER A 378 4.39 -0.23 -5.88
C SER A 378 5.37 0.69 -6.64
N ASP A 379 4.89 1.62 -7.45
CA ASP A 379 5.72 2.52 -8.25
C ASP A 379 6.27 3.72 -7.45
N PHE A 380 5.67 4.06 -6.31
CA PHE A 380 6.04 5.28 -5.58
C PHE A 380 7.50 5.32 -5.14
N SER A 381 8.09 4.19 -4.76
CA SER A 381 9.50 4.16 -4.38
C SER A 381 10.41 4.61 -5.53
N ALA A 382 10.22 4.10 -6.75
CA ALA A 382 10.98 4.51 -7.92
C ALA A 382 10.80 6.00 -8.22
N MET A 383 9.57 6.53 -8.07
CA MET A 383 9.27 7.94 -8.26
C MET A 383 9.98 8.83 -7.22
N VAL A 384 10.03 8.40 -5.97
CA VAL A 384 10.74 9.13 -4.91
C VAL A 384 12.23 9.20 -5.21
N PHE A 385 12.87 8.11 -5.62
CA PHE A 385 14.27 8.11 -6.02
C PHE A 385 14.54 9.04 -7.20
N GLU A 386 13.64 9.07 -8.18
CA GLU A 386 13.75 9.97 -9.34
C GLU A 386 13.58 11.44 -8.94
N GLN A 387 12.52 11.78 -8.20
CA GLN A 387 12.22 13.15 -7.79
C GLN A 387 13.27 13.73 -6.84
N THR A 388 13.85 12.93 -5.97
CA THR A 388 14.90 13.36 -5.03
C THR A 388 16.30 13.28 -5.61
N ASN A 389 16.44 12.86 -6.87
CA ASN A 389 17.75 12.63 -7.52
C ASN A 389 18.67 11.71 -6.72
N SER A 390 18.08 10.65 -6.13
CA SER A 390 18.79 9.76 -5.22
C SER A 390 19.28 8.50 -5.94
N LYS A 391 20.46 8.03 -5.52
CA LYS A 391 21.08 6.80 -6.01
C LYS A 391 20.26 5.58 -5.66
N VAL A 392 20.27 4.59 -6.53
CA VAL A 392 19.44 3.38 -6.45
C VAL A 392 20.28 2.10 -6.33
N SER A 393 19.69 1.08 -5.71
CA SER A 393 20.17 -0.30 -5.80
C SER A 393 19.73 -0.95 -7.14
N PRO A 394 20.26 -2.13 -7.49
CA PRO A 394 19.77 -2.88 -8.63
C PRO A 394 18.26 -3.12 -8.61
N TYR A 395 17.68 -3.43 -7.46
CA TYR A 395 16.25 -3.59 -7.29
C TYR A 395 15.45 -2.33 -7.65
N TYR A 396 15.86 -1.17 -7.15
CA TYR A 396 15.17 0.09 -7.47
C TYR A 396 15.47 0.57 -8.90
N ALA A 397 16.57 0.14 -9.51
CA ALA A 397 16.79 0.31 -10.94
C ALA A 397 15.77 -0.52 -11.77
N LEU A 398 15.49 -1.76 -11.38
CA LEU A 398 14.41 -2.56 -11.96
C LEU A 398 13.06 -1.87 -11.78
N LEU A 399 12.73 -1.39 -10.58
CA LEU A 399 11.46 -0.69 -10.34
C LEU A 399 11.33 0.61 -11.15
N THR A 400 12.44 1.28 -11.44
CA THR A 400 12.47 2.46 -12.33
C THR A 400 12.08 2.07 -13.77
N GLU A 401 12.59 0.96 -14.29
CA GLU A 401 12.19 0.47 -15.60
C GLU A 401 10.73 0.00 -15.64
N VAL A 402 10.27 -0.64 -14.58
CA VAL A 402 8.84 -1.02 -14.45
C VAL A 402 7.95 0.22 -14.49
N LEU A 403 8.25 1.23 -13.69
CA LEU A 403 7.52 2.51 -13.69
C LEU A 403 7.43 3.12 -15.10
N LYS A 404 8.53 3.13 -15.84
CA LYS A 404 8.62 3.80 -17.14
C LYS A 404 8.01 2.99 -18.28
N LYS A 405 8.09 1.66 -18.25
CA LYS A 405 7.82 0.81 -19.41
C LYS A 405 6.77 -0.29 -19.18
N ALA A 406 6.53 -0.71 -17.95
CA ALA A 406 5.79 -1.95 -17.67
C ALA A 406 4.78 -1.85 -16.52
N SER A 407 4.40 -0.66 -16.11
CA SER A 407 3.40 -0.47 -15.05
C SER A 407 1.96 -0.53 -15.58
N VAL A 408 1.00 -0.34 -14.69
CA VAL A 408 -0.45 -0.50 -14.90
C VAL A 408 -1.05 0.43 -15.96
N ASP A 409 -0.38 1.50 -16.34
CA ASP A 409 -0.76 2.40 -17.43
C ASP A 409 -0.52 1.80 -18.84
N LYS A 410 0.23 0.69 -18.93
CA LYS A 410 0.54 -0.03 -20.16
C LYS A 410 -0.41 -1.22 -20.33
N LYS A 411 -1.22 -1.22 -21.39
CA LYS A 411 -2.26 -2.25 -21.60
C LYS A 411 -1.74 -3.53 -22.27
N ALA A 412 -0.74 -3.44 -23.12
CA ALA A 412 -0.13 -4.58 -23.80
C ALA A 412 1.39 -4.47 -23.71
N LEU A 413 2.01 -5.41 -23.00
CA LEU A 413 3.45 -5.45 -22.86
C LEU A 413 4.04 -6.36 -23.94
N GLU A 414 4.97 -5.81 -24.71
CA GLU A 414 5.69 -6.55 -25.77
C GLU A 414 7.19 -6.22 -25.70
N GLY A 415 8.03 -7.12 -26.20
CA GLY A 415 9.46 -6.92 -26.32
C GLY A 415 10.13 -6.61 -24.97
N GLU A 416 10.86 -5.50 -24.90
CA GLU A 416 11.60 -5.08 -23.70
C GLU A 416 10.68 -4.84 -22.50
N ALA A 417 9.50 -4.27 -22.69
CA ALA A 417 8.55 -4.02 -21.60
C ALA A 417 8.05 -5.32 -20.98
N GLN A 418 7.77 -6.33 -21.80
CA GLN A 418 7.40 -7.66 -21.33
C GLN A 418 8.55 -8.31 -20.55
N GLU A 419 9.78 -8.22 -21.06
CA GLU A 419 10.98 -8.76 -20.37
C GLU A 419 11.16 -8.12 -18.99
N ILE A 420 10.99 -6.81 -18.88
CA ILE A 420 11.06 -6.09 -17.59
C ILE A 420 9.98 -6.59 -16.61
N ALA A 421 8.76 -6.78 -17.07
CA ALA A 421 7.68 -7.31 -16.25
C ALA A 421 7.97 -8.74 -15.77
N GLU A 422 8.54 -9.59 -16.66
CA GLU A 422 8.96 -10.95 -16.31
C GLU A 422 10.14 -10.95 -15.31
N ASP A 423 11.11 -10.06 -15.48
CA ASP A 423 12.22 -9.91 -14.54
C ASP A 423 11.71 -9.56 -13.14
N LEU A 424 10.70 -8.67 -13.02
CA LEU A 424 10.08 -8.35 -11.74
C LEU A 424 9.38 -9.58 -11.12
N LYS A 425 8.65 -10.35 -11.91
CA LYS A 425 8.03 -11.62 -11.44
C LYS A 425 9.05 -12.61 -10.92
N MET A 426 10.20 -12.73 -11.60
CA MET A 426 11.31 -13.60 -11.18
C MET A 426 11.88 -13.17 -9.83
N VAL A 427 12.13 -11.86 -9.66
CA VAL A 427 12.65 -11.28 -8.41
C VAL A 427 11.65 -11.47 -7.28
N GLU A 428 10.38 -11.19 -7.50
CA GLU A 428 9.32 -11.32 -6.52
C GLU A 428 9.12 -12.79 -6.11
N TYR A 429 9.11 -13.70 -7.06
CA TYR A 429 9.05 -15.14 -6.77
C TYR A 429 10.26 -15.62 -5.97
N ASP A 430 11.49 -15.23 -6.36
CA ASP A 430 12.71 -15.62 -5.66
C ASP A 430 12.70 -15.18 -4.20
N LEU A 431 12.21 -13.97 -3.97
CA LEU A 431 12.15 -13.35 -2.64
C LEU A 431 11.09 -13.98 -1.73
N ILE A 432 9.91 -14.33 -2.26
CA ILE A 432 8.73 -14.74 -1.46
C ILE A 432 8.60 -16.26 -1.36
N SER A 433 8.76 -16.96 -2.47
CA SER A 433 8.46 -18.40 -2.60
C SER A 433 9.60 -19.23 -3.17
N GLY A 434 10.65 -18.58 -3.68
CA GLY A 434 11.76 -19.23 -4.36
C GLY A 434 12.86 -19.70 -3.44
N LYS A 435 14.08 -19.79 -3.98
CA LYS A 435 15.27 -20.28 -3.29
C LYS A 435 16.12 -19.17 -2.67
N GLY A 436 15.79 -17.89 -2.92
CA GLY A 436 16.57 -16.75 -2.46
C GLY A 436 17.96 -16.69 -3.10
N TYR A 437 18.02 -16.80 -4.43
CA TYR A 437 19.28 -16.73 -5.17
C TYR A 437 19.86 -15.31 -5.24
N LEU A 438 18.99 -14.29 -5.16
CA LEU A 438 19.44 -12.89 -5.15
C LEU A 438 20.10 -12.55 -3.81
N SER A 439 21.25 -11.87 -3.88
CA SER A 439 21.95 -11.41 -2.68
C SER A 439 21.23 -10.21 -2.03
N LYS A 440 21.51 -9.97 -0.76
CA LYS A 440 21.01 -8.77 -0.05
C LYS A 440 21.46 -7.47 -0.72
N ASP A 441 22.64 -7.45 -1.34
CA ASP A 441 23.16 -6.26 -2.03
C ASP A 441 22.32 -5.84 -3.22
N PHE A 442 21.59 -6.77 -3.84
CA PHE A 442 20.63 -6.45 -4.91
C PHE A 442 19.55 -5.47 -4.44
N PHE A 443 19.11 -5.58 -3.19
CA PHE A 443 18.06 -4.78 -2.59
C PHE A 443 18.55 -3.57 -1.79
N LYS A 444 19.82 -3.56 -1.40
CA LYS A 444 20.37 -2.58 -0.46
C LYS A 444 20.46 -1.19 -1.08
N VAL A 445 19.67 -0.26 -0.54
CA VAL A 445 19.69 1.15 -0.96
C VAL A 445 21.05 1.75 -0.64
N PRO A 446 21.69 2.49 -1.57
CA PRO A 446 22.91 3.25 -1.29
C PRO A 446 22.68 4.30 -0.18
N THR A 447 23.60 4.33 0.79
CA THR A 447 23.57 5.25 1.95
C THR A 447 24.93 5.89 2.18
#